data_bcb514d9ed0631b089d38e42a785223b
#
_entry.id   bcb514d9ed0631b089d38e42a785223b
#
_cell.length_a   1.000
_cell.length_b   1.000
_cell.length_c   1.000
_cell.angle_alpha   90.00
_cell.angle_beta   90.00
_cell.angle_gamma   90.00
#
_symmetry.space_group_name_H-M   'P 1'
#
loop_
_entity.id
_entity.type
_entity.pdbx_description
1 polymer ?
#
loop_
_entity_poly.entity_id
_entity_poly.type
_entity_poly.pdbx_seq_one_letter_code
_entity_poly.pdbx_strand_id
1 'polypeptide(L)' 'MSNWERRWRILMVLLREHQIKVKMLSAELEAADSTIRADLAQLALNFPLESRRGPNGGYRLS' A
#
# COMPACT_ATOMS: atom_id res chain seq x y z
N MET A 1 14.38 -3.90 6.60
CA MET A 1 13.83 -2.71 5.91
C MET A 1 13.23 -1.76 6.94
N SER A 2 13.61 -0.48 6.89
CA SER A 2 13.05 0.50 7.81
C SER A 2 11.59 0.82 7.43
N ASN A 3 10.84 1.40 8.38
CA ASN A 3 9.46 1.81 8.10
C ASN A 3 9.39 2.81 6.94
N TRP A 4 10.30 3.75 6.90
CA TRP A 4 10.33 4.76 5.84
C TRP A 4 10.67 4.16 4.49
N GLU A 5 11.64 3.26 4.44
CA GLU A 5 12.02 2.59 3.22
C GLU A 5 10.87 1.76 2.68
N ARG A 6 10.18 1.02 3.56
CA ARG A 6 9.03 0.22 3.16
C ARG A 6 7.89 1.08 2.64
N ARG A 7 7.58 2.18 3.35
CA ARG A 7 6.52 3.10 2.94
C ARG A 7 6.84 3.76 1.60
N TRP A 8 8.09 4.12 1.40
CA TRP A 8 8.53 4.67 0.13
C TRP A 8 8.32 3.69 -1.01
N ARG A 9 8.64 2.43 -0.79
CA ARG A 9 8.43 1.38 -1.79
C ARG A 9 6.95 1.18 -2.09
N ILE A 10 6.10 1.25 -1.07
CA ILE A 10 4.64 1.18 -1.26
C ILE A 10 4.18 2.31 -2.18
N LEU A 11 4.66 3.53 -1.95
CA LEU A 11 4.32 4.65 -2.82
C LEU A 11 4.77 4.42 -4.26
N MET A 12 5.95 3.89 -4.44
CA MET A 12 6.46 3.58 -5.78
C MET A 12 5.56 2.58 -6.50
N VAL A 13 5.11 1.56 -5.78
CA VAL A 13 4.19 0.57 -6.35
C VAL A 13 2.85 1.22 -6.70
N LEU A 14 2.32 2.08 -5.82
CA LEU A 14 1.06 2.77 -6.07
C LEU A 14 1.13 3.69 -7.27
N LEU A 15 2.30 4.27 -7.52
CA LEU A 15 2.51 5.10 -8.71
C LEU A 15 2.62 4.26 -9.99
N ARG A 16 3.16 3.07 -9.87
CA ARG A 16 3.33 2.16 -11.00
C ARG A 16 2.02 1.46 -11.38
N GLU A 17 1.28 1.01 -10.36
CA GLU A 17 0.03 0.28 -10.53
C GLU A 17 -1.16 1.19 -10.30
N HIS A 18 -2.22 1.02 -11.09
CA HIS A 18 -3.45 1.78 -10.87
C HIS A 18 -4.10 1.44 -9.55
N GLN A 19 -4.02 0.18 -9.18
CA GLN A 19 -4.66 -0.32 -7.97
C GLN A 19 -3.94 -1.60 -7.56
N ILE A 20 -3.70 -1.74 -6.25
CA ILE A 20 -3.00 -2.91 -5.76
C ILE A 20 -3.62 -3.38 -4.45
N LYS A 21 -3.67 -4.68 -4.25
CA LYS A 21 -4.20 -5.29 -3.03
C LYS A 21 -3.10 -5.44 -1.99
N VAL A 22 -3.51 -5.40 -0.72
CA VAL A 22 -2.59 -5.58 0.40
C VAL A 22 -1.76 -6.86 0.25
N LYS A 23 -2.39 -7.95 -0.16
CA LYS A 23 -1.67 -9.23 -0.33
C LYS A 23 -0.55 -9.13 -1.36
N MET A 24 -0.75 -8.38 -2.41
CA MET A 24 0.28 -8.17 -3.43
C MET A 24 1.42 -7.34 -2.87
N LEU A 25 1.09 -6.30 -2.11
CA LEU A 25 2.12 -5.48 -1.46
C LEU A 25 2.91 -6.28 -0.43
N SER A 26 2.22 -7.08 0.38
CA SER A 26 2.90 -7.88 1.40
C SER A 26 3.82 -8.92 0.77
N ALA A 27 3.42 -9.52 -0.33
CA ALA A 27 4.26 -10.47 -1.05
C ALA A 27 5.47 -9.78 -1.67
N GLU A 28 5.26 -8.65 -2.33
CA GLU A 28 6.35 -7.92 -3.00
C GLU A 28 7.36 -7.38 -2.00
N LEU A 29 6.91 -6.89 -0.86
CA LEU A 29 7.77 -6.27 0.14
C LEU A 29 8.18 -7.21 1.28
N GLU A 30 7.72 -8.45 1.21
CA GLU A 30 8.03 -9.47 2.22
C GLU A 30 7.70 -9.00 3.64
N ALA A 31 6.51 -8.42 3.79
CA ALA A 31 6.02 -7.91 5.06
C ALA A 31 4.63 -8.45 5.35
N ALA A 32 4.26 -8.52 6.63
CA ALA A 32 2.95 -9.00 7.02
C ALA A 32 1.84 -8.05 6.55
N ASP A 33 0.65 -8.59 6.25
CA ASP A 33 -0.50 -7.79 5.85
C ASP A 33 -0.80 -6.67 6.85
N SER A 34 -0.72 -6.98 8.15
CA SER A 34 -0.98 -5.99 9.19
C SER A 34 0.02 -4.83 9.14
N THR A 35 1.28 -5.14 8.84
CA THR A 35 2.32 -4.13 8.70
C THR A 35 2.03 -3.24 7.51
N ILE A 36 1.64 -3.84 6.37
CA ILE A 36 1.30 -3.08 5.16
C ILE A 36 0.09 -2.18 5.42
N ARG A 37 -0.94 -2.69 6.10
CA ARG A 37 -2.12 -1.89 6.42
C ARG A 37 -1.77 -0.71 7.31
N ALA A 38 -0.91 -0.91 8.31
CA ALA A 38 -0.45 0.18 9.17
C ALA A 38 0.32 1.23 8.38
N ASP A 39 1.18 0.79 7.45
CA ASP A 39 1.93 1.71 6.60
C ASP A 39 1.00 2.51 5.69
N LEU A 40 -0.01 1.85 5.11
CA LEU A 40 -0.99 2.53 4.26
C LEU A 40 -1.76 3.58 5.06
N ALA A 41 -2.12 3.27 6.31
CA ALA A 41 -2.80 4.23 7.18
C ALA A 41 -1.93 5.47 7.44
N GLN A 42 -0.63 5.26 7.64
CA GLN A 42 0.30 6.38 7.81
C GLN A 42 0.46 7.20 6.54
N LEU A 43 0.56 6.53 5.41
CA LEU A 43 0.67 7.21 4.12
C LEU A 43 -0.59 8.02 3.81
N ALA A 44 -1.76 7.53 4.21
CA ALA A 44 -3.02 8.22 3.97
C ALA A 44 -3.13 9.55 4.70
N LEU A 45 -2.30 9.79 5.70
CA LEU A 45 -2.26 11.08 6.38
C LEU A 45 -1.67 12.19 5.50
N ASN A 46 -0.83 11.83 4.54
CA ASN A 46 -0.12 12.80 3.72
C ASN A 46 -0.38 12.66 2.21
N PHE A 47 -1.00 11.58 1.79
CA PHE A 47 -1.23 11.29 0.38
C PHE A 47 -2.68 10.91 0.15
N PRO A 48 -3.25 11.23 -1.01
CA PRO A 48 -4.66 10.94 -1.30
C PRO A 48 -4.85 9.46 -1.66
N LEU A 49 -4.88 8.61 -0.64
CA LEU A 49 -5.10 7.19 -0.83
C LEU A 49 -6.58 6.86 -0.79
N GLU A 50 -7.02 6.03 -1.71
CA GLU A 50 -8.37 5.48 -1.72
C GLU A 50 -8.30 3.99 -1.53
N SER A 51 -9.28 3.44 -0.81
CA SER A 51 -9.41 2.00 -0.65
C SER A 51 -10.76 1.55 -1.17
N ARG A 52 -10.78 0.38 -1.81
CA ARG A 52 -12.01 -0.26 -2.26
C ARG A 52 -12.08 -1.67 -1.73
N ARG A 53 -13.29 -2.09 -1.39
CA ARG A 53 -13.54 -3.46 -0.95
C ARG A 53 -14.01 -4.32 -2.12
N GLY A 54 -13.96 -5.64 -1.94
CA GLY A 54 -14.48 -6.61 -2.89
C GLY A 54 -13.42 -7.22 -3.77
N PRO A 55 -13.86 -8.10 -4.71
CA PRO A 55 -12.92 -8.85 -5.56
C PRO A 55 -12.03 -7.96 -6.42
N ASN A 56 -12.54 -6.80 -6.81
CA ASN A 56 -11.77 -5.85 -7.60
C ASN A 56 -11.27 -4.68 -6.75
N GLY A 57 -11.18 -4.92 -5.44
CA GLY A 57 -10.76 -3.89 -4.49
C GLY A 57 -9.25 -3.73 -4.41
N GLY A 58 -8.82 -2.85 -3.53
CA GLY A 58 -7.42 -2.57 -3.30
C GLY A 58 -7.21 -1.12 -2.92
N TYR A 59 -5.97 -0.67 -2.99
CA TYR A 59 -5.58 0.69 -2.70
C TYR A 59 -5.06 1.36 -3.96
N ARG A 60 -5.31 2.67 -4.06
CA ARG A 60 -4.79 3.46 -5.17
C ARG A 60 -4.60 4.92 -4.73
N LEU A 61 -3.75 5.63 -5.46
CA LEU A 61 -3.65 7.08 -5.31
C LEU A 61 -4.72 7.74 -6.17
N SER A 62 -5.44 8.65 -5.60
CA SER A 62 -6.47 9.39 -6.34
C SER A 62 -5.89 10.52 -7.17
#